data_6fbffc20791a9e459286047599dcbe3a
#
_entry.id   6fbffc20791a9e459286047599dcbe3a
#
_cell.length_a   1.000
_cell.length_b   1.000
_cell.length_c   1.000
_cell.angle_alpha   90.00
_cell.angle_beta   90.00
_cell.angle_gamma   90.00
#
_symmetry.space_group_name_H-M   'P 1'
#
loop_
_entity.id
_entity.type
_entity.pdbx_description
1 polymer ?
#
loop_
_entity_poly.entity_id
_entity_poly.type
_entity_poly.pdbx_seq_one_letter_code
_entity_poly.pdbx_strand_id
1 'polypeptide(L)'
;MSRIKCSERLSVFSAGGLTALAMLMVVPGASAQGTPPPPLNFSLPSGYQIPPSDQQCILSGERLNLQCIIANDPDAKRVRAEEAMLEAQALASARSGKLDPYHQVETLGELEIFDPNLSVNKNIACSYCHDPAAGYANGVSILSVFTGGSNPGSVPITVHGAYPNNRIAKRNPQSYTYATYYPPLHYNQSQADFYGGNFWDGRASGYRLQNSSAHQAQGPPLDTQEMANPDSACVVWKLSQSAYKSFFETVWGSGSLEIAWPSNVAIICSTPAGAASLGGNTTPVQLSTSDRTLSTKDFDEFAQSIAAYEGSDSVASFTSKFDYYLAGKATLTTQEQNGYDLFRGKGSCNTCHLDGRSSTLLGGSDTGQAASVQPLFTDTTYNNLGLPKNVKLPWYSEDTPDQWGFTANPLGFGFTDFGMGLFLDGYYGAPPNLSWGTLFPQFEGKFQTSTARNAAKVPYPGFVKAYMHNGYLTSLKEVVHFYNTRDVYPFNVLSGQCPEGTIEKVTCWPMPEDPNNENMTIGKLGLSPEEEDDIVAFLNTLVDGHKP
;
A
#
# COMPACT_ATOMS: atom_id res chain seq x y z
N MET A 1 -9.20 -26.10 39.06
CA MET A 1 -10.26 -27.12 38.76
C MET A 1 -11.30 -26.43 37.92
N SER A 2 -11.61 -26.99 36.86
CA SER A 2 -12.61 -26.85 35.81
C SER A 2 -12.04 -26.30 34.50
N ARG A 3 -11.66 -27.27 33.64
CA ARG A 3 -11.35 -27.04 32.21
C ARG A 3 -12.69 -26.86 31.48
N ILE A 4 -12.92 -25.70 30.90
CA ILE A 4 -13.96 -25.54 29.88
C ILE A 4 -13.31 -25.83 28.54
N LYS A 5 -13.74 -26.93 27.92
CA LYS A 5 -13.36 -27.34 26.59
C LYS A 5 -14.02 -26.40 25.56
N CYS A 6 -13.23 -25.67 24.83
CA CYS A 6 -13.62 -24.99 23.59
C CYS A 6 -13.38 -25.97 22.43
N SER A 7 -14.34 -26.88 22.16
CA SER A 7 -14.23 -27.87 21.09
C SER A 7 -15.55 -28.14 20.38
N GLU A 8 -16.27 -27.10 19.99
CA GLU A 8 -17.50 -27.28 19.18
C GLU A 8 -17.83 -26.09 18.26
N ARG A 9 -16.89 -25.60 17.47
CA ARG A 9 -17.20 -24.68 16.34
C ARG A 9 -16.34 -24.88 15.09
N LEU A 10 -15.83 -26.08 14.87
CA LEU A 10 -15.03 -26.41 13.68
C LEU A 10 -15.59 -27.66 12.95
N SER A 11 -16.88 -27.67 12.69
CA SER A 11 -17.49 -28.75 11.91
C SER A 11 -18.72 -28.32 11.10
N VAL A 12 -18.62 -27.28 10.27
CA VAL A 12 -19.64 -26.98 9.25
C VAL A 12 -18.99 -26.51 7.95
N PHE A 13 -18.00 -27.23 7.44
CA PHE A 13 -17.67 -27.20 6.02
C PHE A 13 -17.05 -28.54 5.61
N SER A 14 -17.87 -29.59 5.53
CA SER A 14 -17.56 -30.75 4.74
C SER A 14 -18.77 -31.11 3.88
N ALA A 15 -18.54 -31.03 2.57
CA ALA A 15 -19.20 -31.74 1.49
C ALA A 15 -20.61 -32.30 1.76
N GLY A 16 -21.61 -31.58 1.28
CA GLY A 16 -22.95 -32.10 1.07
C GLY A 16 -23.47 -31.59 -0.26
N GLY A 17 -23.48 -32.44 -1.28
CA GLY A 17 -24.02 -32.14 -2.59
C GLY A 17 -25.50 -31.74 -2.51
N LEU A 18 -25.82 -30.61 -3.06
CA LEU A 18 -27.18 -30.19 -3.39
C LEU A 18 -27.23 -29.96 -4.90
N THR A 19 -27.90 -30.91 -5.58
CA THR A 19 -28.38 -30.76 -6.94
C THR A 19 -29.28 -29.51 -7.02
N ALA A 20 -28.78 -28.43 -7.55
CA ALA A 20 -29.59 -27.26 -7.88
C ALA A 20 -30.23 -27.48 -9.25
N LEU A 21 -31.55 -27.55 -9.26
CA LEU A 21 -32.41 -27.55 -10.42
C LEU A 21 -32.25 -26.24 -11.16
N ALA A 22 -31.65 -26.25 -12.35
CA ALA A 22 -31.48 -25.07 -13.21
C ALA A 22 -32.86 -24.70 -13.80
N MET A 23 -33.46 -23.64 -13.28
CA MET A 23 -34.50 -22.91 -13.99
C MET A 23 -33.83 -21.96 -15.00
N LEU A 24 -33.86 -22.32 -16.28
CA LEU A 24 -33.54 -21.39 -17.36
C LEU A 24 -34.56 -20.26 -17.38
N MET A 25 -34.22 -19.10 -16.84
CA MET A 25 -34.89 -17.87 -17.21
C MET A 25 -34.20 -17.29 -18.41
N VAL A 26 -34.87 -17.32 -19.55
CA VAL A 26 -34.52 -16.59 -20.76
C VAL A 26 -34.68 -15.11 -20.45
N VAL A 27 -33.56 -14.39 -20.26
CA VAL A 27 -33.56 -12.95 -20.18
C VAL A 27 -33.51 -12.41 -21.61
N PRO A 28 -34.45 -11.54 -22.04
CA PRO A 28 -34.39 -10.92 -23.37
C PRO A 28 -33.14 -10.05 -23.45
N GLY A 29 -32.41 -10.16 -24.55
CA GLY A 29 -31.25 -9.32 -24.83
C GLY A 29 -31.60 -7.85 -24.87
N ALA A 30 -31.22 -7.11 -23.83
CA ALA A 30 -31.15 -5.67 -23.86
C ALA A 30 -29.75 -5.28 -24.31
N SER A 31 -29.65 -4.57 -25.41
CA SER A 31 -28.46 -3.83 -25.82
C SER A 31 -28.19 -2.78 -24.76
N ALA A 32 -27.30 -3.09 -23.83
CA ALA A 32 -26.93 -2.18 -22.77
C ALA A 32 -25.97 -1.12 -23.29
N GLN A 33 -26.50 -0.04 -23.81
CA GLN A 33 -25.89 1.26 -23.55
C GLN A 33 -26.22 1.57 -22.09
N GLY A 34 -25.39 1.05 -21.17
CA GLY A 34 -25.58 1.27 -19.74
C GLY A 34 -25.45 2.75 -19.43
N THR A 35 -26.49 3.32 -18.82
CA THR A 35 -26.34 4.57 -18.09
C THR A 35 -25.15 4.40 -17.13
N PRO A 36 -24.22 5.38 -17.07
CA PRO A 36 -23.13 5.32 -16.12
C PRO A 36 -23.70 5.09 -14.70
N PRO A 37 -23.05 4.27 -13.86
CA PRO A 37 -23.53 4.01 -12.51
C PRO A 37 -23.65 5.33 -11.76
N PRO A 38 -24.56 5.41 -10.79
CA PRO A 38 -24.57 6.55 -9.90
C PRO A 38 -23.19 6.64 -9.25
N PRO A 39 -22.57 7.83 -9.26
CA PRO A 39 -21.29 8.04 -8.60
C PRO A 39 -21.39 7.68 -7.13
N LEU A 40 -20.27 7.23 -6.53
CA LEU A 40 -20.19 7.02 -5.08
C LEU A 40 -20.58 8.31 -4.37
N ASN A 41 -21.59 8.21 -3.55
CA ASN A 41 -22.22 9.37 -2.93
C ASN A 41 -21.84 9.40 -1.45
N PHE A 42 -20.93 10.29 -1.08
CA PHE A 42 -20.61 10.55 0.32
C PHE A 42 -21.44 11.71 0.85
N SER A 43 -22.00 11.54 2.03
CA SER A 43 -22.60 12.66 2.76
C SER A 43 -21.49 13.46 3.42
N LEU A 44 -21.52 14.77 3.24
CA LEU A 44 -20.56 15.65 3.88
C LEU A 44 -20.79 15.72 5.38
N PRO A 45 -19.70 15.78 6.18
CA PRO A 45 -19.81 16.09 7.60
C PRO A 45 -20.48 17.45 7.83
N SER A 46 -21.30 17.56 8.89
CA SER A 46 -21.94 18.83 9.25
C SER A 46 -20.89 19.94 9.45
N GLY A 47 -21.08 21.07 8.77
CA GLY A 47 -20.18 22.22 8.85
C GLY A 47 -18.98 22.20 7.90
N TYR A 48 -18.87 21.19 7.03
CA TYR A 48 -17.80 21.12 6.04
C TYR A 48 -17.95 22.20 4.94
N GLN A 49 -16.86 22.91 4.65
CA GLN A 49 -16.78 23.86 3.55
C GLN A 49 -16.12 23.19 2.34
N ILE A 50 -16.88 22.97 1.27
CA ILE A 50 -16.35 22.37 0.05
C ILE A 50 -15.37 23.35 -0.61
N PRO A 51 -14.13 22.92 -0.94
CA PRO A 51 -13.20 23.75 -1.69
C PRO A 51 -13.81 24.23 -3.01
N PRO A 52 -13.51 25.44 -3.46
CA PRO A 52 -14.07 25.98 -4.72
C PRO A 52 -13.79 25.10 -5.95
N SER A 53 -12.67 24.39 -5.99
CA SER A 53 -12.32 23.42 -7.04
C SER A 53 -13.29 22.26 -7.13
N ASP A 54 -13.91 21.89 -6.02
CA ASP A 54 -14.71 20.67 -5.90
C ASP A 54 -16.21 20.97 -5.94
N GLN A 55 -16.60 22.24 -5.85
CA GLN A 55 -18.03 22.63 -5.87
C GLN A 55 -18.76 22.16 -7.12
N GLN A 56 -18.07 22.09 -8.26
CA GLN A 56 -18.62 21.54 -9.51
C GLN A 56 -18.88 20.03 -9.45
N CYS A 57 -18.33 19.35 -8.46
CA CYS A 57 -18.44 17.90 -8.27
C CYS A 57 -19.56 17.51 -7.30
N ILE A 58 -20.39 18.47 -6.91
CA ILE A 58 -21.53 18.22 -6.01
C ILE A 58 -22.67 17.59 -6.80
N LEU A 59 -23.18 16.50 -6.25
CA LEU A 59 -24.41 15.87 -6.73
C LEU A 59 -25.62 16.37 -5.92
N SER A 60 -26.82 16.13 -6.43
CA SER A 60 -28.05 16.44 -5.71
C SER A 60 -28.08 15.78 -4.33
N GLY A 61 -28.41 16.52 -3.27
CA GLY A 61 -28.43 16.01 -1.89
C GLY A 61 -27.10 16.12 -1.16
N GLU A 62 -26.24 17.08 -1.53
CA GLU A 62 -24.94 17.34 -0.90
C GLU A 62 -23.97 16.16 -0.95
N ARG A 63 -24.08 15.35 -1.99
CA ARG A 63 -23.21 14.21 -2.24
C ARG A 63 -22.13 14.58 -3.25
N LEU A 64 -20.91 14.07 -3.05
CA LEU A 64 -19.77 14.36 -3.90
C LEU A 64 -19.53 13.26 -4.93
N ASN A 65 -19.22 13.66 -6.16
CA ASN A 65 -18.69 12.76 -7.18
C ASN A 65 -17.18 12.64 -7.00
N LEU A 66 -16.75 11.55 -6.43
CA LEU A 66 -15.34 11.31 -6.12
C LEU A 66 -14.42 11.40 -7.33
N GLN A 67 -14.86 10.92 -8.49
CA GLN A 67 -14.05 10.99 -9.71
C GLN A 67 -13.92 12.40 -10.25
N CYS A 68 -14.99 13.17 -10.17
CA CYS A 68 -14.92 14.57 -10.53
C CYS A 68 -13.94 15.31 -9.61
N ILE A 69 -13.91 14.96 -8.31
CA ILE A 69 -12.94 15.51 -7.37
C ILE A 69 -11.53 15.12 -7.77
N ILE A 70 -11.24 13.85 -8.01
CA ILE A 70 -9.93 13.38 -8.46
C ILE A 70 -9.50 14.10 -9.74
N ALA A 71 -10.40 14.22 -10.71
CA ALA A 71 -10.11 14.88 -11.98
C ALA A 71 -9.86 16.39 -11.86
N ASN A 72 -10.31 17.03 -10.79
CA ASN A 72 -10.17 18.47 -10.58
C ASN A 72 -9.21 18.84 -9.45
N ASP A 73 -8.87 17.90 -8.59
CA ASP A 73 -7.96 18.09 -7.47
C ASP A 73 -6.56 18.55 -7.94
N PRO A 74 -5.99 19.61 -7.32
CA PRO A 74 -4.67 20.10 -7.68
C PRO A 74 -3.54 19.09 -7.50
N ASP A 75 -3.60 18.26 -6.45
CA ASP A 75 -2.60 17.23 -6.20
C ASP A 75 -2.67 16.12 -7.24
N ALA A 76 -3.87 15.66 -7.59
CA ALA A 76 -4.05 14.67 -8.65
C ALA A 76 -3.49 15.18 -9.99
N LYS A 77 -3.72 16.46 -10.32
CA LYS A 77 -3.15 17.10 -11.52
C LYS A 77 -1.63 17.19 -11.46
N ARG A 78 -1.08 17.51 -10.29
CA ARG A 78 0.38 17.56 -10.06
C ARG A 78 0.99 16.18 -10.28
N VAL A 79 0.46 15.15 -9.64
CA VAL A 79 0.93 13.76 -9.79
C VAL A 79 0.90 13.33 -11.25
N ARG A 80 -0.19 13.60 -11.98
CA ARG A 80 -0.31 13.27 -13.41
C ARG A 80 0.72 14.00 -14.28
N ALA A 81 1.01 15.27 -13.98
CA ALA A 81 2.02 16.03 -14.71
C ALA A 81 3.43 15.48 -14.43
N GLU A 82 3.70 15.08 -13.20
CA GLU A 82 4.97 14.46 -12.79
C GLU A 82 5.15 13.08 -13.45
N GLU A 83 4.11 12.22 -13.45
CA GLU A 83 4.09 10.94 -14.17
C GLU A 83 4.48 11.13 -15.64
N ALA A 84 3.78 12.01 -16.36
CA ALA A 84 4.03 12.23 -17.78
C ALA A 84 5.45 12.78 -18.05
N MET A 85 5.98 13.60 -17.15
CA MET A 85 7.34 14.13 -17.25
C MET A 85 8.38 13.02 -17.06
N LEU A 86 8.25 12.21 -16.01
CA LEU A 86 9.19 11.14 -15.68
C LEU A 86 9.16 10.03 -16.73
N GLU A 87 7.97 9.63 -17.20
CA GLU A 87 7.83 8.70 -18.32
C GLU A 87 8.55 9.21 -19.58
N ALA A 88 8.38 10.49 -19.93
CA ALA A 88 9.03 11.07 -21.09
C ALA A 88 10.57 11.10 -20.95
N GLN A 89 11.09 11.37 -19.75
CA GLN A 89 12.53 11.34 -19.47
C GLN A 89 13.09 9.92 -19.57
N ALA A 90 12.42 8.94 -18.96
CA ALA A 90 12.80 7.52 -19.04
C ALA A 90 12.77 7.03 -20.49
N LEU A 91 11.76 7.40 -21.28
CA LEU A 91 11.67 7.06 -22.69
C LEU A 91 12.79 7.68 -23.53
N ALA A 92 13.19 8.91 -23.22
CA ALA A 92 14.35 9.55 -23.87
C ALA A 92 15.66 8.83 -23.50
N SER A 93 15.83 8.42 -22.26
CA SER A 93 16.98 7.64 -21.79
C SER A 93 17.04 6.28 -22.50
N ALA A 94 15.93 5.53 -22.55
CA ALA A 94 15.83 4.27 -23.25
C ALA A 94 16.21 4.36 -24.73
N ARG A 95 15.75 5.42 -25.41
CA ARG A 95 16.05 5.68 -26.84
C ARG A 95 17.47 6.18 -27.10
N SER A 96 18.21 6.58 -26.09
CA SER A 96 19.56 7.10 -26.24
C SER A 96 20.57 6.06 -26.74
N GLY A 97 20.31 4.78 -26.46
CA GLY A 97 21.22 3.68 -26.73
C GLY A 97 22.53 3.72 -25.95
N LYS A 98 22.60 4.52 -24.85
CA LYS A 98 23.82 4.74 -24.07
C LYS A 98 23.83 4.05 -22.71
N LEU A 99 22.71 3.43 -22.33
CA LEU A 99 22.59 2.74 -21.05
C LEU A 99 23.35 1.42 -21.08
N ASP A 100 24.09 1.13 -20.03
CA ASP A 100 24.61 -0.22 -19.80
C ASP A 100 23.47 -1.18 -19.37
N PRO A 101 23.68 -2.50 -19.40
CA PRO A 101 22.62 -3.48 -19.13
C PRO A 101 21.94 -3.30 -17.76
N TYR A 102 22.65 -2.86 -16.74
CA TYR A 102 22.09 -2.65 -15.41
C TYR A 102 21.11 -1.48 -15.41
N HIS A 103 21.52 -0.31 -15.91
CA HIS A 103 20.66 0.86 -16.02
C HIS A 103 19.55 0.69 -17.06
N GLN A 104 19.69 -0.25 -18.02
CA GLN A 104 18.57 -0.58 -18.92
C GLN A 104 17.39 -1.21 -18.17
N VAL A 105 17.65 -2.14 -17.25
CA VAL A 105 16.60 -2.78 -16.44
C VAL A 105 15.93 -1.76 -15.53
N GLU A 106 16.71 -0.90 -14.86
CA GLU A 106 16.18 0.17 -14.01
C GLU A 106 15.29 1.15 -14.81
N THR A 107 15.76 1.60 -15.99
CA THR A 107 15.00 2.51 -16.86
C THR A 107 13.73 1.84 -17.39
N LEU A 108 13.73 0.54 -17.63
CA LEU A 108 12.53 -0.18 -18.02
C LEU A 108 11.51 -0.19 -16.88
N GLY A 109 11.95 -0.49 -15.65
CA GLY A 109 11.08 -0.43 -14.48
C GLY A 109 10.53 0.96 -14.20
N GLU A 110 11.33 2.01 -14.45
CA GLU A 110 10.87 3.40 -14.39
C GLU A 110 9.74 3.67 -15.39
N LEU A 111 9.88 3.23 -16.65
CA LEU A 111 8.82 3.34 -17.66
C LEU A 111 7.54 2.62 -17.22
N GLU A 112 7.67 1.44 -16.65
CA GLU A 112 6.54 0.62 -16.21
C GLU A 112 5.80 1.21 -15.01
N ILE A 113 6.53 1.81 -14.06
CA ILE A 113 5.96 2.47 -12.87
C ILE A 113 5.15 3.72 -13.22
N PHE A 114 5.57 4.46 -14.26
CA PHE A 114 4.91 5.70 -14.68
C PHE A 114 3.89 5.50 -15.81
N ASP A 115 3.68 4.29 -16.33
CA ASP A 115 2.76 4.04 -17.43
C ASP A 115 1.31 3.77 -16.96
N PRO A 116 0.38 4.74 -17.08
CA PRO A 116 -1.03 4.54 -16.73
C PRO A 116 -1.75 3.56 -17.67
N ASN A 117 -1.19 3.30 -18.88
CA ASN A 117 -1.81 2.39 -19.85
C ASN A 117 -1.79 0.94 -19.40
N LEU A 118 -0.99 0.60 -18.40
CA LEU A 118 -0.94 -0.75 -17.83
C LEU A 118 -2.17 -1.08 -16.97
N SER A 119 -2.95 -0.09 -16.52
CA SER A 119 -4.22 -0.35 -15.79
C SER A 119 -5.36 -0.72 -16.73
N VAL A 120 -6.44 -1.32 -16.20
CA VAL A 120 -7.60 -1.78 -17.00
C VAL A 120 -8.23 -0.64 -17.81
N ASN A 121 -8.27 0.56 -17.26
CA ASN A 121 -8.86 1.74 -17.89
C ASN A 121 -7.82 2.73 -18.43
N LYS A 122 -6.54 2.38 -18.43
CA LYS A 122 -5.44 3.22 -18.91
C LYS A 122 -5.37 4.58 -18.22
N ASN A 123 -5.61 4.60 -16.92
CA ASN A 123 -5.73 5.84 -16.15
C ASN A 123 -5.00 5.84 -14.81
N ILE A 124 -4.41 4.73 -14.37
CA ILE A 124 -3.69 4.59 -13.11
C ILE A 124 -2.31 3.98 -13.37
N ALA A 125 -1.26 4.71 -13.06
CA ALA A 125 0.11 4.22 -12.94
C ALA A 125 0.41 3.87 -11.47
N CYS A 126 1.47 3.10 -11.21
CA CYS A 126 1.91 2.80 -9.83
C CYS A 126 2.26 4.10 -9.08
N SER A 127 2.92 5.03 -9.76
CA SER A 127 3.32 6.34 -9.26
C SER A 127 2.15 7.21 -8.78
N TYR A 128 0.92 6.97 -9.25
CA TYR A 128 -0.25 7.71 -8.79
C TYR A 128 -0.48 7.54 -7.28
N CYS A 129 -0.23 6.34 -6.77
CA CYS A 129 -0.34 6.01 -5.35
C CYS A 129 1.02 6.07 -4.63
N HIS A 130 2.11 5.98 -5.39
CA HIS A 130 3.49 5.99 -4.91
C HIS A 130 4.25 7.17 -5.50
N ASP A 131 3.82 8.39 -5.15
CA ASP A 131 4.37 9.65 -5.65
C ASP A 131 5.80 9.90 -5.14
N PRO A 132 6.79 10.09 -6.04
CA PRO A 132 8.17 10.42 -5.66
C PRO A 132 8.27 11.67 -4.76
N ALA A 133 7.47 12.69 -5.02
CA ALA A 133 7.46 13.92 -4.23
C ALA A 133 6.90 13.70 -2.81
N ALA A 134 6.09 12.65 -2.59
CA ALA A 134 5.58 12.24 -1.28
C ALA A 134 6.38 11.09 -0.63
N GLY A 135 7.61 10.84 -1.09
CA GLY A 135 8.44 9.74 -0.59
C GLY A 135 7.92 8.37 -1.01
N TYR A 136 7.39 8.28 -2.23
CA TYR A 136 6.84 7.06 -2.83
C TYR A 136 5.70 6.43 -2.01
N ALA A 137 4.93 7.29 -1.36
CA ALA A 137 3.68 6.99 -0.71
C ALA A 137 2.59 7.87 -1.31
N ASN A 138 1.40 7.91 -0.71
CA ASN A 138 0.27 8.65 -1.24
C ASN A 138 0.60 10.13 -1.52
N GLY A 139 0.55 10.53 -2.79
CA GLY A 139 0.83 11.89 -3.25
C GLY A 139 -0.39 12.80 -3.37
N VAL A 140 -1.58 12.29 -3.07
CA VAL A 140 -2.84 13.03 -3.19
C VAL A 140 -3.50 13.19 -1.84
N SER A 141 -3.69 14.44 -1.42
CA SER A 141 -4.37 14.80 -0.16
C SER A 141 -5.90 14.89 -0.31
N ILE A 142 -6.44 14.17 -1.27
CA ILE A 142 -7.83 14.34 -1.73
C ILE A 142 -8.87 14.21 -0.64
N LEU A 143 -8.55 13.53 0.43
CA LEU A 143 -9.52 13.25 1.50
C LEU A 143 -9.56 14.28 2.61
N SER A 144 -8.71 15.28 2.54
CA SER A 144 -9.00 16.48 3.31
C SER A 144 -10.37 17.06 2.97
N VAL A 145 -10.83 16.82 1.75
CA VAL A 145 -12.19 17.18 1.28
C VAL A 145 -13.29 16.45 2.05
N PHE A 146 -13.14 15.16 2.32
CA PHE A 146 -14.22 14.37 2.94
C PHE A 146 -14.33 14.51 4.46
N THR A 147 -13.37 15.10 5.11
CA THR A 147 -13.30 15.08 6.56
C THR A 147 -13.41 16.43 7.22
N GLY A 148 -13.83 17.45 6.48
CA GLY A 148 -14.14 18.76 7.04
C GLY A 148 -12.93 19.65 7.24
N GLY A 149 -12.29 19.98 6.17
CA GLY A 149 -11.47 21.15 5.82
C GLY A 149 -10.45 21.72 6.79
N SER A 150 -10.72 21.89 7.98
CA SER A 150 -9.80 22.42 9.00
C SER A 150 -9.41 21.38 10.05
N ASN A 151 -9.88 20.17 9.89
CA ASN A 151 -9.59 19.11 10.84
C ASN A 151 -8.44 18.24 10.29
N PRO A 152 -7.28 18.22 10.94
CA PRO A 152 -6.16 17.37 10.56
C PRO A 152 -6.44 15.86 10.66
N GLY A 153 -7.67 15.47 10.98
CA GLY A 153 -8.13 14.08 11.01
C GLY A 153 -8.55 13.52 9.66
N SER A 154 -8.23 14.16 8.57
CA SER A 154 -8.52 13.70 7.22
C SER A 154 -7.74 12.46 6.87
N VAL A 155 -8.38 11.53 6.21
CA VAL A 155 -7.75 10.30 5.75
C VAL A 155 -7.37 10.47 4.30
N PRO A 156 -6.11 10.46 3.96
CA PRO A 156 -5.71 10.21 2.60
C PRO A 156 -6.04 8.76 2.31
N ILE A 157 -6.91 8.53 1.39
CA ILE A 157 -7.19 7.23 0.82
C ILE A 157 -6.47 7.17 -0.50
N THR A 158 -5.92 6.06 -0.76
CA THR A 158 -5.70 5.66 -2.12
C THR A 158 -7.03 5.42 -2.76
N VAL A 159 -7.50 6.43 -3.44
CA VAL A 159 -8.60 6.22 -4.34
C VAL A 159 -8.04 5.54 -5.56
N HIS A 160 -8.09 4.24 -5.55
CA HIS A 160 -7.78 3.45 -6.72
C HIS A 160 -9.04 3.33 -7.55
N GLY A 161 -9.13 4.16 -8.47
CA GLY A 161 -10.13 3.87 -9.43
C GLY A 161 -9.57 2.95 -10.49
N ALA A 162 -9.73 1.66 -10.36
CA ALA A 162 -10.07 0.93 -11.55
C ALA A 162 -11.38 1.54 -12.03
N TYR A 163 -11.26 2.80 -12.51
CA TYR A 163 -12.38 3.48 -13.11
C TYR A 163 -12.94 2.57 -14.21
N PRO A 164 -14.25 2.47 -14.35
CA PRO A 164 -15.28 3.42 -13.90
C PRO A 164 -15.81 3.20 -12.48
N ASN A 165 -15.21 2.40 -11.65
CA ASN A 165 -15.90 1.77 -10.54
C ASN A 165 -15.67 2.42 -9.18
N ASN A 166 -14.77 3.39 -9.07
CA ASN A 166 -14.45 4.05 -7.79
C ASN A 166 -14.13 3.07 -6.66
N ARG A 167 -13.54 1.92 -6.98
CA ARG A 167 -13.15 0.93 -5.98
C ARG A 167 -12.02 1.49 -5.13
N ILE A 168 -12.12 1.38 -3.84
CA ILE A 168 -11.19 1.98 -2.88
C ILE A 168 -10.42 0.87 -2.17
N ALA A 169 -9.10 1.04 -2.05
CA ALA A 169 -8.28 0.10 -1.33
C ALA A 169 -8.50 0.21 0.19
N LYS A 170 -8.39 -0.91 0.89
CA LYS A 170 -8.55 -0.98 2.34
C LYS A 170 -7.35 -0.46 3.13
N ARG A 171 -6.19 -0.34 2.50
CA ARG A 171 -4.94 0.06 3.15
C ARG A 171 -4.30 1.26 2.45
N ASN A 172 -3.61 2.07 3.24
CA ASN A 172 -2.75 3.14 2.76
C ASN A 172 -1.54 2.56 2.00
N PRO A 173 -1.09 3.15 0.86
CA PRO A 173 0.09 2.66 0.17
C PRO A 173 1.31 2.77 1.05
N GLN A 174 2.00 1.66 1.21
CA GLN A 174 3.29 1.60 1.87
C GLN A 174 4.35 2.17 0.93
N SER A 175 5.23 3.03 1.45
CA SER A 175 6.37 3.48 0.64
C SER A 175 7.22 2.27 0.22
N TYR A 176 7.61 2.23 -1.05
CA TYR A 176 8.50 1.18 -1.54
C TYR A 176 9.99 1.58 -1.49
N THR A 177 10.32 2.81 -1.04
CA THR A 177 11.72 3.18 -0.88
C THR A 177 12.44 2.20 0.04
N TYR A 178 13.60 1.74 -0.39
CA TYR A 178 14.40 0.76 0.34
C TYR A 178 13.78 -0.62 0.55
N ALA A 179 12.55 -0.88 0.09
CA ALA A 179 11.86 -2.15 0.27
C ALA A 179 12.55 -3.32 -0.46
N THR A 180 13.31 -3.06 -1.52
CA THR A 180 14.11 -4.06 -2.23
C THR A 180 15.24 -4.65 -1.38
N TYR A 181 15.62 -3.98 -0.30
CA TYR A 181 16.61 -4.48 0.65
C TYR A 181 16.02 -5.41 1.71
N TYR A 182 14.69 -5.60 1.73
CA TYR A 182 14.06 -6.51 2.67
C TYR A 182 14.30 -7.97 2.23
N PRO A 183 14.68 -8.87 3.17
CA PRO A 183 14.86 -10.26 2.82
C PRO A 183 13.54 -10.92 2.41
N PRO A 184 13.56 -12.06 1.71
CA PRO A 184 12.38 -12.88 1.59
C PRO A 184 11.78 -13.21 2.95
N LEU A 185 10.45 -13.28 3.02
CA LEU A 185 9.74 -13.55 4.26
C LEU A 185 10.20 -14.88 4.90
N HIS A 186 10.57 -14.84 6.16
CA HIS A 186 10.94 -16.05 6.90
C HIS A 186 10.55 -15.96 8.37
N TYR A 187 10.28 -17.11 8.97
CA TYR A 187 9.97 -17.24 10.39
C TYR A 187 11.21 -17.68 11.17
N ASN A 188 11.63 -16.86 12.13
CA ASN A 188 12.71 -17.20 13.04
C ASN A 188 12.14 -17.87 14.29
N GLN A 189 12.36 -19.17 14.43
CA GLN A 189 11.86 -19.96 15.56
C GLN A 189 12.43 -19.51 16.91
N SER A 190 13.69 -19.04 16.94
CA SER A 190 14.34 -18.66 18.19
C SER A 190 13.79 -17.35 18.76
N GLN A 191 13.30 -16.48 17.91
CA GLN A 191 12.69 -15.20 18.27
C GLN A 191 11.16 -15.23 18.22
N ALA A 192 10.59 -16.31 17.68
CA ALA A 192 9.16 -16.49 17.47
C ALA A 192 8.53 -15.33 16.66
N ASP A 193 9.26 -14.85 15.63
CA ASP A 193 8.81 -13.72 14.82
C ASP A 193 9.09 -13.91 13.33
N PHE A 194 8.37 -13.15 12.49
CA PHE A 194 8.58 -13.07 11.05
C PHE A 194 9.43 -11.85 10.69
N TYR A 195 10.22 -12.00 9.63
CA TYR A 195 11.10 -10.99 9.06
C TYR A 195 10.97 -10.95 7.55
N GLY A 196 11.11 -9.78 6.96
CA GLY A 196 11.13 -9.61 5.51
C GLY A 196 9.76 -9.69 4.85
N GLY A 197 9.76 -9.95 3.55
CA GLY A 197 8.57 -9.82 2.72
C GLY A 197 8.18 -8.37 2.47
N ASN A 198 7.19 -8.15 1.60
CA ASN A 198 6.62 -6.84 1.31
C ASN A 198 5.08 -6.87 1.44
N PHE A 199 4.43 -5.71 1.29
CA PHE A 199 3.10 -5.39 1.78
C PHE A 199 3.03 -5.33 3.30
N TRP A 200 2.04 -4.61 3.81
CA TRP A 200 1.79 -4.49 5.25
C TRP A 200 1.65 -5.83 6.00
N ASP A 201 1.29 -6.89 5.29
CA ASP A 201 1.01 -8.23 5.82
C ASP A 201 2.03 -9.29 5.40
N GLY A 202 3.08 -8.93 4.67
CA GLY A 202 4.15 -9.85 4.25
C GLY A 202 3.78 -10.83 3.14
N ARG A 203 2.57 -10.76 2.56
CA ARG A 203 2.11 -11.72 1.55
C ARG A 203 2.97 -11.76 0.29
N ALA A 204 3.66 -10.67 -0.05
CA ALA A 204 4.69 -10.68 -1.07
C ALA A 204 6.00 -11.27 -0.49
N SER A 205 5.98 -12.57 -0.30
CA SER A 205 7.03 -13.30 0.44
C SER A 205 8.39 -13.36 -0.26
N GLY A 206 8.46 -13.09 -1.55
CA GLY A 206 9.69 -13.18 -2.33
C GLY A 206 10.10 -14.60 -2.75
N TYR A 207 9.41 -15.64 -2.32
CA TYR A 207 9.85 -17.02 -2.58
C TYR A 207 9.93 -17.37 -4.07
N ARG A 208 8.94 -16.97 -4.86
CA ARG A 208 8.88 -17.35 -6.28
C ARG A 208 9.95 -16.65 -7.14
N LEU A 209 10.17 -15.36 -6.91
CA LEU A 209 11.10 -14.54 -7.69
C LEU A 209 12.43 -14.27 -6.96
N GLN A 210 12.62 -14.84 -5.77
CA GLN A 210 13.76 -14.59 -4.89
C GLN A 210 13.96 -13.09 -4.57
N ASN A 211 12.89 -12.31 -4.70
CA ASN A 211 12.85 -10.88 -4.44
C ASN A 211 11.43 -10.49 -3.98
N SER A 212 11.32 -9.89 -2.81
CA SER A 212 10.03 -9.50 -2.23
C SER A 212 9.40 -8.31 -2.96
N SER A 213 10.19 -7.37 -3.48
CA SER A 213 9.70 -6.25 -4.29
C SER A 213 9.18 -6.72 -5.64
N ALA A 214 9.90 -7.60 -6.33
CA ALA A 214 9.42 -8.18 -7.58
C ALA A 214 8.11 -8.99 -7.35
N HIS A 215 8.02 -9.73 -6.26
CA HIS A 215 6.78 -10.43 -5.92
C HIS A 215 5.65 -9.44 -5.60
N GLN A 216 5.95 -8.33 -4.91
CA GLN A 216 4.98 -7.27 -4.61
C GLN A 216 4.47 -6.62 -5.90
N ALA A 217 5.37 -6.27 -6.84
CA ALA A 217 5.02 -5.61 -8.10
C ALA A 217 4.03 -6.40 -8.98
N GLN A 218 3.85 -7.70 -8.73
CA GLN A 218 2.84 -8.53 -9.40
C GLN A 218 1.43 -8.36 -8.85
N GLY A 219 1.27 -7.86 -7.63
CA GLY A 219 -0.03 -7.72 -6.96
C GLY A 219 -0.89 -6.58 -7.52
N PRO A 220 -0.44 -5.32 -7.44
CA PRO A 220 -1.22 -4.14 -7.84
C PRO A 220 -1.82 -4.18 -9.25
N PRO A 221 -1.10 -4.68 -10.27
CA PRO A 221 -1.68 -4.79 -11.62
C PRO A 221 -2.94 -5.66 -11.68
N LEU A 222 -3.07 -6.65 -10.81
CA LEU A 222 -4.17 -7.61 -10.78
C LEU A 222 -5.19 -7.34 -9.66
N ASP A 223 -4.83 -6.51 -8.67
CA ASP A 223 -5.73 -6.18 -7.57
C ASP A 223 -6.97 -5.47 -8.08
N THR A 224 -8.13 -5.97 -7.66
CA THR A 224 -9.45 -5.48 -8.09
C THR A 224 -9.72 -4.03 -7.74
N GLN A 225 -9.03 -3.49 -6.75
CA GLN A 225 -9.19 -2.14 -6.21
C GLN A 225 -8.07 -1.20 -6.68
N GLU A 226 -7.03 -1.73 -7.35
CA GLU A 226 -5.90 -0.95 -7.86
C GLU A 226 -5.94 -0.86 -9.41
N MET A 227 -5.11 -1.60 -10.14
CA MET A 227 -5.08 -1.52 -11.61
C MET A 227 -6.09 -2.44 -12.30
N ALA A 228 -6.66 -3.38 -11.58
CA ALA A 228 -7.80 -4.25 -11.90
C ALA A 228 -7.72 -4.99 -13.24
N ASN A 229 -6.53 -5.40 -13.69
CA ASN A 229 -6.45 -6.28 -14.85
C ASN A 229 -6.98 -7.68 -14.48
N PRO A 230 -7.84 -8.29 -15.32
CA PRO A 230 -8.47 -9.56 -14.99
C PRO A 230 -7.54 -10.78 -15.15
N ASP A 231 -6.39 -10.58 -15.78
CA ASP A 231 -5.41 -11.61 -16.12
C ASP A 231 -4.02 -10.95 -16.22
N SER A 232 -2.96 -11.61 -15.74
CA SER A 232 -1.58 -11.15 -15.95
C SER A 232 -1.21 -11.02 -17.44
N ALA A 233 -1.80 -11.85 -18.29
CA ALA A 233 -1.66 -11.72 -19.74
C ALA A 233 -2.18 -10.37 -20.28
N CYS A 234 -3.10 -9.71 -19.59
CA CYS A 234 -3.55 -8.37 -19.98
C CYS A 234 -2.48 -7.31 -19.76
N VAL A 235 -1.66 -7.43 -18.72
CA VAL A 235 -0.51 -6.54 -18.51
C VAL A 235 0.51 -6.74 -19.62
N VAL A 236 0.86 -7.99 -19.92
CA VAL A 236 1.80 -8.35 -20.99
C VAL A 236 1.28 -7.91 -22.37
N TRP A 237 -0.04 -8.06 -22.62
CA TRP A 237 -0.65 -7.55 -23.85
C TRP A 237 -0.50 -6.04 -23.97
N LYS A 238 -0.68 -5.28 -22.88
CA LYS A 238 -0.51 -3.83 -22.87
C LYS A 238 0.95 -3.44 -23.07
N LEU A 239 1.90 -4.14 -22.44
CA LEU A 239 3.33 -3.97 -22.69
C LEU A 239 3.66 -4.17 -24.17
N SER A 240 3.08 -5.18 -24.83
CA SER A 240 3.27 -5.42 -26.27
C SER A 240 2.72 -4.30 -27.16
N GLN A 241 1.88 -3.42 -26.63
CA GLN A 241 1.33 -2.23 -27.32
C GLN A 241 2.01 -0.92 -26.87
N SER A 242 2.94 -0.97 -25.91
CA SER A 242 3.59 0.22 -25.34
C SER A 242 4.59 0.87 -26.32
N ALA A 243 4.90 2.14 -26.07
CA ALA A 243 5.92 2.89 -26.82
C ALA A 243 7.35 2.39 -26.57
N TYR A 244 7.53 1.56 -25.54
CA TYR A 244 8.81 0.97 -25.13
C TYR A 244 8.88 -0.56 -25.30
N LYS A 245 7.96 -1.16 -26.07
CA LYS A 245 8.01 -2.60 -26.39
C LYS A 245 9.41 -3.04 -26.86
N SER A 246 10.00 -2.35 -27.82
CA SER A 246 11.33 -2.71 -28.35
C SER A 246 12.44 -2.56 -27.31
N PHE A 247 12.27 -1.71 -26.32
CA PHE A 247 13.21 -1.58 -25.21
C PHE A 247 13.06 -2.75 -24.23
N PHE A 248 11.83 -3.19 -23.95
CA PHE A 248 11.57 -4.42 -23.20
C PHE A 248 12.26 -5.63 -23.86
N GLU A 249 12.11 -5.79 -25.19
CA GLU A 249 12.78 -6.84 -25.97
C GLU A 249 14.31 -6.71 -25.97
N THR A 250 14.83 -5.49 -25.86
CA THR A 250 16.29 -5.26 -25.70
C THR A 250 16.79 -5.74 -24.35
N VAL A 251 16.04 -5.50 -23.29
CA VAL A 251 16.39 -5.87 -21.91
C VAL A 251 16.25 -7.38 -21.70
N TRP A 252 15.13 -7.96 -22.10
CA TRP A 252 14.75 -9.33 -21.74
C TRP A 252 14.93 -10.35 -22.88
N GLY A 253 15.29 -9.88 -24.05
CA GLY A 253 15.60 -10.70 -25.21
C GLY A 253 14.57 -10.59 -26.34
N SER A 254 15.06 -10.74 -27.56
CA SER A 254 14.21 -10.84 -28.75
C SER A 254 13.29 -12.06 -28.62
N GLY A 255 12.00 -11.85 -28.83
CA GLY A 255 10.97 -12.89 -28.65
C GLY A 255 10.16 -12.74 -27.37
N SER A 256 10.57 -11.87 -26.42
CA SER A 256 9.66 -11.41 -25.38
C SER A 256 8.48 -10.67 -26.00
N LEU A 257 7.29 -10.79 -25.39
CA LEU A 257 6.04 -10.20 -25.88
C LEU A 257 5.54 -10.74 -27.24
N GLU A 258 6.17 -11.74 -27.83
CA GLU A 258 5.75 -12.38 -29.08
C GLU A 258 4.70 -13.47 -28.85
N ILE A 259 3.50 -13.06 -28.46
CA ILE A 259 2.38 -13.93 -28.10
C ILE A 259 1.29 -13.87 -29.18
N ALA A 260 0.76 -15.02 -29.55
CA ALA A 260 -0.41 -15.11 -30.44
C ALA A 260 -1.69 -14.78 -29.66
N TRP A 261 -2.07 -13.52 -29.67
CA TRP A 261 -3.22 -13.03 -28.91
C TRP A 261 -4.56 -13.44 -29.55
N PRO A 262 -5.56 -13.86 -28.75
CA PRO A 262 -6.91 -14.11 -29.25
C PRO A 262 -7.58 -12.81 -29.69
N SER A 263 -8.48 -12.89 -30.69
CA SER A 263 -9.14 -11.72 -31.27
C SER A 263 -9.96 -10.89 -30.28
N ASN A 264 -10.38 -11.46 -29.17
CA ASN A 264 -11.16 -10.81 -28.12
C ASN A 264 -10.29 -10.28 -26.94
N VAL A 265 -8.96 -10.32 -27.04
CA VAL A 265 -8.06 -9.91 -25.95
C VAL A 265 -8.33 -8.47 -25.49
N ALA A 266 -8.57 -7.55 -26.42
CA ALA A 266 -8.85 -6.16 -26.08
C ALA A 266 -10.14 -5.99 -25.24
N ILE A 267 -11.17 -6.79 -25.52
CA ILE A 267 -12.44 -6.78 -24.77
C ILE A 267 -12.20 -7.34 -23.37
N ILE A 268 -11.52 -8.47 -23.27
CA ILE A 268 -11.20 -9.09 -21.97
C ILE A 268 -10.37 -8.12 -21.13
N CYS A 269 -9.30 -7.55 -21.69
CA CYS A 269 -8.37 -6.69 -20.97
C CYS A 269 -8.89 -5.27 -20.69
N SER A 270 -10.08 -4.94 -21.12
CA SER A 270 -10.86 -3.76 -20.73
C SER A 270 -11.99 -4.07 -19.73
N THR A 271 -12.18 -5.35 -19.38
CA THR A 271 -13.13 -5.78 -18.35
C THR A 271 -12.40 -5.87 -17.02
N PRO A 272 -12.85 -5.18 -15.95
CA PRO A 272 -12.11 -5.16 -14.69
C PRO A 272 -12.15 -6.51 -13.96
N ALA A 273 -11.08 -6.83 -13.27
CA ALA A 273 -10.99 -7.99 -12.39
C ALA A 273 -12.17 -8.02 -11.41
N GLY A 274 -12.67 -9.21 -11.09
CA GLY A 274 -13.84 -9.40 -10.24
C GLY A 274 -15.19 -9.15 -10.92
N ALA A 275 -15.22 -8.69 -12.19
CA ALA A 275 -16.48 -8.52 -12.90
C ALA A 275 -17.28 -9.84 -12.99
N ALA A 276 -18.60 -9.79 -12.73
CA ALA A 276 -19.47 -10.95 -12.74
C ALA A 276 -19.47 -11.68 -14.11
N SER A 277 -19.25 -10.94 -15.21
CA SER A 277 -19.12 -11.49 -16.56
C SER A 277 -17.92 -12.42 -16.74
N LEU A 278 -16.91 -12.34 -15.87
CA LEU A 278 -15.75 -13.22 -15.88
C LEU A 278 -16.01 -14.55 -15.14
N GLY A 279 -17.13 -14.67 -14.42
CA GLY A 279 -17.52 -15.89 -13.71
C GLY A 279 -16.50 -16.40 -12.70
N GLY A 280 -15.72 -15.50 -12.09
CA GLY A 280 -14.64 -15.85 -11.16
C GLY A 280 -13.37 -16.38 -11.84
N ASN A 281 -13.28 -16.35 -13.16
CA ASN A 281 -12.08 -16.75 -13.90
C ASN A 281 -10.98 -15.69 -13.76
N THR A 282 -9.83 -16.07 -13.21
CA THR A 282 -8.64 -15.21 -13.03
C THR A 282 -7.67 -15.28 -14.22
N THR A 283 -7.95 -16.13 -15.21
CA THR A 283 -7.17 -16.28 -16.46
C THR A 283 -8.08 -16.30 -17.68
N PRO A 284 -8.91 -15.24 -17.88
CA PRO A 284 -9.91 -15.26 -18.94
C PRO A 284 -9.33 -15.16 -20.36
N VAL A 285 -8.08 -14.70 -20.52
CA VAL A 285 -7.40 -14.67 -21.82
C VAL A 285 -7.00 -16.08 -22.21
N GLN A 286 -7.63 -16.63 -23.25
CA GLN A 286 -7.34 -18.00 -23.71
C GLN A 286 -6.10 -18.02 -24.59
N LEU A 287 -5.00 -18.54 -24.06
CA LEU A 287 -3.72 -18.69 -24.75
C LEU A 287 -3.36 -20.17 -24.93
N SER A 288 -2.54 -20.49 -25.92
CA SER A 288 -1.89 -21.78 -26.00
C SER A 288 -0.99 -22.00 -24.78
N THR A 289 -0.62 -23.24 -24.49
CA THR A 289 0.28 -23.54 -23.35
C THR A 289 1.63 -22.81 -23.48
N SER A 290 2.19 -22.75 -24.70
CA SER A 290 3.45 -22.03 -24.97
C SER A 290 3.29 -20.53 -24.75
N ASP A 291 2.23 -19.92 -25.29
CA ASP A 291 1.97 -18.49 -25.13
C ASP A 291 1.67 -18.12 -23.69
N ARG A 292 0.96 -18.97 -22.93
CA ARG A 292 0.73 -18.76 -21.50
C ARG A 292 2.03 -18.82 -20.71
N THR A 293 2.93 -19.74 -21.04
CA THR A 293 4.24 -19.84 -20.40
C THR A 293 5.08 -18.59 -20.68
N LEU A 294 5.10 -18.13 -21.94
CA LEU A 294 5.79 -16.89 -22.31
C LEU A 294 5.17 -15.67 -21.60
N SER A 295 3.85 -15.55 -21.62
CA SER A 295 3.15 -14.47 -20.90
C SER A 295 3.47 -14.43 -19.39
N THR A 296 3.56 -15.60 -18.77
CA THR A 296 3.93 -15.69 -17.34
C THR A 296 5.37 -15.22 -17.13
N LYS A 297 6.29 -15.64 -18.01
CA LYS A 297 7.70 -15.21 -17.97
C LYS A 297 7.81 -13.68 -18.15
N ASP A 298 7.14 -13.12 -19.15
CA ASP A 298 7.20 -11.69 -19.43
C ASP A 298 6.58 -10.86 -18.28
N PHE A 299 5.56 -11.39 -17.59
CA PHE A 299 5.01 -10.77 -16.38
C PHE A 299 5.96 -10.83 -15.18
N ASP A 300 6.78 -11.88 -15.09
CA ASP A 300 7.84 -11.98 -14.09
C ASP A 300 8.96 -10.97 -14.39
N GLU A 301 9.31 -10.81 -15.65
CA GLU A 301 10.33 -9.85 -16.13
C GLU A 301 9.88 -8.40 -15.90
N PHE A 302 8.62 -8.08 -16.16
CA PHE A 302 7.99 -6.81 -15.77
C PHE A 302 8.19 -6.53 -14.28
N ALA A 303 7.86 -7.47 -13.42
CA ALA A 303 7.98 -7.29 -11.98
C ALA A 303 9.45 -7.14 -11.51
N GLN A 304 10.38 -7.81 -12.18
CA GLN A 304 11.81 -7.68 -11.89
C GLN A 304 12.36 -6.33 -12.33
N SER A 305 11.88 -5.76 -13.44
CA SER A 305 12.24 -4.42 -13.89
C SER A 305 11.78 -3.37 -12.86
N ILE A 306 10.55 -3.47 -12.39
CA ILE A 306 10.03 -2.58 -11.34
C ILE A 306 10.90 -2.68 -10.07
N ALA A 307 11.21 -3.88 -9.61
CA ALA A 307 12.07 -4.07 -8.44
C ALA A 307 13.48 -3.50 -8.64
N ALA A 308 14.02 -3.54 -9.86
CA ALA A 308 15.31 -2.92 -10.18
C ALA A 308 15.22 -1.38 -10.06
N TYR A 309 14.17 -0.77 -10.61
CA TYR A 309 13.95 0.67 -10.43
C TYR A 309 13.78 1.07 -8.96
N GLU A 310 12.99 0.32 -8.19
CA GLU A 310 12.80 0.56 -6.75
C GLU A 310 14.11 0.49 -5.95
N GLY A 311 15.09 -0.30 -6.44
CA GLY A 311 16.44 -0.41 -5.86
C GLY A 311 17.44 0.59 -6.39
N SER A 312 17.09 1.39 -7.40
CA SER A 312 17.99 2.34 -8.05
C SER A 312 18.35 3.53 -7.15
N ASP A 313 19.43 4.21 -7.51
CA ASP A 313 19.84 5.46 -6.83
C ASP A 313 18.79 6.57 -6.92
N SER A 314 17.85 6.49 -7.86
CA SER A 314 16.73 7.43 -7.98
C SER A 314 15.71 7.27 -6.86
N VAL A 315 15.55 6.06 -6.32
CA VAL A 315 14.55 5.70 -5.31
C VAL A 315 15.17 5.47 -3.94
N ALA A 316 16.32 4.77 -3.88
CA ALA A 316 17.00 4.37 -2.66
C ALA A 316 18.42 4.98 -2.59
N SER A 317 18.48 6.31 -2.59
CA SER A 317 19.71 7.06 -2.84
C SER A 317 20.68 7.16 -1.67
N PHE A 318 20.23 6.94 -0.44
CA PHE A 318 21.02 7.16 0.78
C PHE A 318 21.68 8.56 0.85
N THR A 319 20.90 9.58 0.51
CA THR A 319 21.35 10.98 0.45
C THR A 319 20.65 11.87 1.46
N SER A 320 20.16 11.32 2.54
CA SER A 320 19.53 12.09 3.61
C SER A 320 20.58 12.88 4.42
N LYS A 321 20.15 13.93 5.12
CA LYS A 321 21.02 14.66 6.03
C LYS A 321 21.68 13.75 7.06
N PHE A 322 20.95 12.73 7.52
CA PHE A 322 21.46 11.75 8.47
C PHE A 322 22.56 10.86 7.87
N ASP A 323 22.44 10.46 6.58
CA ASP A 323 23.52 9.72 5.91
C ASP A 323 24.81 10.56 5.84
N TYR A 324 24.70 11.84 5.49
CA TYR A 324 25.85 12.75 5.50
C TYR A 324 26.39 13.01 6.91
N TYR A 325 25.52 13.03 7.92
CA TYR A 325 25.97 13.10 9.33
C TYR A 325 26.78 11.85 9.71
N LEU A 326 26.30 10.66 9.37
CA LEU A 326 27.03 9.41 9.60
C LEU A 326 28.39 9.38 8.88
N ALA A 327 28.45 9.98 7.69
CA ALA A 327 29.69 10.12 6.90
C ALA A 327 30.59 11.27 7.36
N GLY A 328 30.22 12.01 8.41
CA GLY A 328 30.97 13.17 8.91
C GLY A 328 30.95 14.40 7.99
N LYS A 329 29.99 14.45 7.06
CA LYS A 329 29.84 15.53 6.06
C LYS A 329 28.73 16.52 6.37
N ALA A 330 27.89 16.27 7.35
CA ALA A 330 26.86 17.17 7.85
C ALA A 330 26.83 17.15 9.39
N THR A 331 26.21 18.18 9.97
CA THR A 331 25.96 18.27 11.40
C THR A 331 24.47 18.34 11.67
N LEU A 332 24.00 17.71 12.74
CA LEU A 332 22.65 17.88 13.25
C LEU A 332 22.57 19.21 14.04
N THR A 333 21.44 19.88 13.94
CA THR A 333 21.10 20.98 14.88
C THR A 333 20.91 20.42 16.28
N THR A 334 20.86 21.27 17.30
CA THR A 334 20.59 20.83 18.67
C THR A 334 19.26 20.08 18.77
N GLN A 335 18.22 20.57 18.10
CA GLN A 335 16.90 19.94 18.09
C GLN A 335 16.93 18.56 17.44
N GLU A 336 17.55 18.45 16.25
CA GLU A 336 17.70 17.15 15.56
C GLU A 336 18.53 16.15 16.36
N GLN A 337 19.58 16.63 17.07
CA GLN A 337 20.39 15.76 17.92
C GLN A 337 19.60 15.28 19.14
N ASN A 338 18.86 16.18 19.81
CA ASN A 338 17.96 15.81 20.89
C ASN A 338 16.94 14.74 20.41
N GLY A 339 16.35 14.99 19.24
CA GLY A 339 15.41 14.03 18.64
C GLY A 339 16.04 12.68 18.36
N TYR A 340 17.28 12.63 17.89
CA TYR A 340 18.02 11.38 17.68
C TYR A 340 18.30 10.67 19.00
N ASP A 341 18.71 11.39 20.03
CA ASP A 341 18.96 10.81 21.34
C ASP A 341 17.68 10.27 21.99
N LEU A 342 16.54 10.96 21.80
CA LEU A 342 15.22 10.50 22.22
C LEU A 342 14.76 9.27 21.41
N PHE A 343 14.97 9.25 20.09
CA PHE A 343 14.66 8.14 19.20
C PHE A 343 15.35 6.84 19.65
N ARG A 344 16.61 6.93 20.11
CA ARG A 344 17.39 5.81 20.63
C ARG A 344 17.13 5.49 22.09
N GLY A 345 16.73 6.49 22.87
CA GLY A 345 16.56 6.40 24.31
C GLY A 345 15.10 6.30 24.73
N LYS A 346 14.60 7.36 25.34
CA LYS A 346 13.27 7.45 25.94
C LYS A 346 12.13 7.11 24.98
N GLY A 347 12.25 7.46 23.69
CA GLY A 347 11.27 7.15 22.65
C GLY A 347 11.27 5.70 22.19
N SER A 348 12.34 4.95 22.46
CA SER A 348 12.50 3.53 22.09
C SER A 348 12.24 3.18 20.62
N CYS A 349 12.28 4.16 19.71
CA CYS A 349 11.94 3.97 18.29
C CYS A 349 12.92 3.03 17.57
N ASN A 350 14.20 3.08 17.96
CA ASN A 350 15.25 2.25 17.37
C ASN A 350 15.18 0.77 17.78
N THR A 351 14.23 0.35 18.57
CA THR A 351 13.98 -1.08 18.86
C THR A 351 13.39 -1.81 17.65
N CYS A 352 12.63 -1.10 16.81
CA CYS A 352 12.05 -1.59 15.56
C CYS A 352 12.61 -0.85 14.34
N HIS A 353 12.86 0.46 14.45
CA HIS A 353 13.44 1.29 13.38
C HIS A 353 14.96 1.41 13.55
N LEU A 354 15.68 0.33 13.25
CA LEU A 354 17.12 0.18 13.49
C LEU A 354 17.94 1.24 12.77
N ASP A 355 18.76 1.99 13.52
CA ASP A 355 19.65 3.04 13.03
C ASP A 355 21.04 2.52 12.57
N GLY A 356 21.23 1.21 12.47
CA GLY A 356 22.47 0.57 12.08
C GLY A 356 23.58 0.58 13.14
N ARG A 357 23.38 1.24 14.28
CA ARG A 357 24.36 1.34 15.36
C ARG A 357 24.13 0.35 16.50
N SER A 358 22.99 -0.28 16.56
CA SER A 358 22.64 -1.28 17.58
C SER A 358 22.86 -2.68 17.02
N SER A 359 24.11 -3.12 16.97
CA SER A 359 24.47 -4.45 16.49
C SER A 359 24.09 -5.60 17.42
N THR A 360 23.51 -5.31 18.58
CA THR A 360 23.35 -6.31 19.66
C THR A 360 21.94 -6.85 19.83
N LEU A 361 20.91 -6.24 19.21
CA LEU A 361 19.51 -6.62 19.48
C LEU A 361 18.94 -7.63 18.49
N LEU A 362 19.47 -7.69 17.29
CA LEU A 362 19.04 -8.66 16.29
C LEU A 362 20.32 -9.25 15.70
N GLY A 363 20.53 -10.52 15.89
CA GLY A 363 21.63 -11.22 15.23
C GLY A 363 21.57 -10.85 13.74
N GLY A 364 22.47 -10.00 13.27
CA GLY A 364 22.40 -9.26 12.01
C GLY A 364 22.20 -10.07 10.74
N SER A 365 21.99 -11.38 10.86
CA SER A 365 21.67 -12.28 9.77
C SER A 365 20.19 -12.38 9.42
N ASP A 366 19.30 -12.09 10.37
CA ASP A 366 17.86 -12.33 10.16
C ASP A 366 17.13 -11.15 9.54
N THR A 367 17.62 -9.92 9.72
CA THR A 367 17.05 -8.72 9.13
C THR A 367 17.58 -8.39 7.73
N GLY A 368 18.61 -9.12 7.26
CA GLY A 368 19.35 -8.77 6.05
C GLY A 368 20.22 -7.52 6.20
N GLN A 369 20.16 -6.84 7.35
CA GLN A 369 21.03 -5.70 7.64
C GLN A 369 22.35 -6.19 8.24
N ALA A 370 23.40 -6.24 7.44
CA ALA A 370 24.74 -6.12 7.96
C ALA A 370 24.85 -4.78 8.72
N ALA A 371 25.70 -4.71 9.75
CA ALA A 371 26.05 -3.45 10.41
C ALA A 371 26.50 -2.45 9.33
N SER A 372 25.56 -1.72 8.76
CA SER A 372 25.77 -0.90 7.58
C SER A 372 25.93 0.55 7.99
N VAL A 373 26.81 1.24 7.28
CA VAL A 373 26.97 2.69 7.34
C VAL A 373 25.67 3.40 6.91
N GLN A 374 24.74 2.67 6.30
CA GLN A 374 23.48 3.16 5.70
C GLN A 374 22.29 2.39 6.26
N PRO A 375 21.74 2.79 7.42
CA PRO A 375 20.65 2.08 8.08
C PRO A 375 19.35 2.19 7.32
N LEU A 376 18.56 1.13 7.30
CA LEU A 376 17.25 1.10 6.66
C LEU A 376 16.13 1.65 7.55
N PHE A 377 16.38 1.88 8.82
CA PHE A 377 15.38 2.33 9.80
C PHE A 377 14.14 1.42 9.84
N THR A 378 14.37 0.12 9.80
CA THR A 378 13.40 -0.96 9.99
C THR A 378 14.12 -2.23 10.41
N ASP A 379 13.45 -3.08 11.15
CA ASP A 379 13.86 -4.46 11.44
C ASP A 379 13.11 -5.47 10.56
N THR A 380 12.19 -4.99 9.72
CA THR A 380 11.31 -5.77 8.85
C THR A 380 10.38 -6.76 9.59
N THR A 381 10.21 -6.63 10.91
CA THR A 381 9.30 -7.44 11.72
C THR A 381 7.85 -6.94 11.62
N TYR A 382 6.95 -7.62 12.33
CA TYR A 382 5.52 -7.34 12.31
C TYR A 382 5.00 -7.01 13.70
N ASN A 383 4.33 -5.86 13.84
CA ASN A 383 3.85 -5.36 15.12
C ASN A 383 2.39 -4.93 15.04
N ASN A 384 1.60 -5.26 16.06
CA ASN A 384 0.31 -4.63 16.30
C ASN A 384 0.51 -3.38 17.16
N LEU A 385 0.34 -2.21 16.58
CA LEU A 385 0.51 -0.94 17.30
C LEU A 385 -0.75 -0.49 18.03
N GLY A 386 -1.84 -1.26 17.98
CA GLY A 386 -3.10 -0.90 18.61
C GLY A 386 -3.81 0.28 17.94
N LEU A 387 -3.68 0.41 16.61
CA LEU A 387 -4.33 1.49 15.88
C LEU A 387 -5.85 1.34 15.88
N PRO A 388 -6.60 2.43 16.09
CA PRO A 388 -8.04 2.45 15.90
C PRO A 388 -8.42 2.13 14.45
N LYS A 389 -9.58 1.49 14.29
CA LYS A 389 -10.21 1.35 12.97
C LYS A 389 -10.45 2.74 12.36
N ASN A 390 -10.01 2.94 11.13
CA ASN A 390 -10.27 4.16 10.43
C ASN A 390 -11.66 4.15 9.79
N VAL A 391 -12.67 4.45 10.59
CA VAL A 391 -14.08 4.43 10.17
C VAL A 391 -14.43 5.43 9.06
N LYS A 392 -13.50 6.34 8.73
CA LYS A 392 -13.65 7.31 7.63
C LYS A 392 -13.22 6.74 6.28
N LEU A 393 -12.62 5.54 6.25
CA LEU A 393 -12.28 4.87 4.99
C LEU A 393 -13.56 4.53 4.21
N PRO A 394 -13.76 5.07 3.01
CA PRO A 394 -14.93 4.76 2.20
C PRO A 394 -15.04 3.27 1.84
N TRP A 395 -13.94 2.54 1.88
CA TRP A 395 -13.92 1.10 1.67
C TRP A 395 -14.91 0.33 2.57
N TYR A 396 -15.16 0.81 3.78
CA TYR A 396 -16.16 0.20 4.67
C TYR A 396 -17.61 0.37 4.18
N SER A 397 -17.84 1.25 3.21
CA SER A 397 -19.16 1.47 2.58
C SER A 397 -19.29 0.74 1.23
N GLU A 398 -18.28 -0.01 0.79
CA GLU A 398 -18.30 -0.77 -0.46
C GLU A 398 -18.85 -2.19 -0.27
N ASP A 399 -19.95 -2.32 0.47
CA ASP A 399 -20.61 -3.57 0.84
C ASP A 399 -21.70 -4.00 -0.17
N THR A 400 -21.92 -3.22 -1.22
CA THR A 400 -22.88 -3.50 -2.30
C THR A 400 -22.16 -3.72 -3.62
N PRO A 401 -22.74 -4.53 -4.55
CA PRO A 401 -22.16 -4.74 -5.86
C PRO A 401 -22.06 -3.43 -6.68
N ASP A 402 -20.93 -3.24 -7.33
CA ASP A 402 -20.76 -2.20 -8.34
C ASP A 402 -21.45 -2.56 -9.66
N GLN A 403 -21.30 -1.69 -10.68
CA GLN A 403 -21.88 -1.92 -12.03
C GLN A 403 -21.41 -3.20 -12.71
N TRP A 404 -20.28 -3.76 -12.29
CA TRP A 404 -19.72 -4.99 -12.80
C TRP A 404 -20.13 -6.22 -11.99
N GLY A 405 -20.93 -6.00 -10.93
CA GLY A 405 -21.38 -7.03 -10.02
C GLY A 405 -20.32 -7.46 -9.01
N PHE A 406 -19.29 -6.64 -8.78
CA PHE A 406 -18.24 -6.90 -7.79
C PHE A 406 -18.54 -6.14 -6.50
N THR A 407 -18.40 -6.82 -5.37
CA THR A 407 -18.50 -6.22 -4.03
C THR A 407 -17.11 -6.20 -3.41
N ALA A 408 -16.54 -5.01 -3.19
CA ALA A 408 -15.18 -4.86 -2.69
C ALA A 408 -15.06 -5.31 -1.23
N ASN A 409 -16.04 -4.96 -0.40
CA ASN A 409 -16.05 -5.29 1.02
C ASN A 409 -17.40 -5.88 1.46
N PRO A 410 -17.66 -7.18 1.24
CA PRO A 410 -18.94 -7.79 1.62
C PRO A 410 -19.27 -7.72 3.11
N LEU A 411 -18.28 -7.48 3.98
CA LEU A 411 -18.46 -7.37 5.42
C LEU A 411 -18.75 -5.94 5.88
N GLY A 412 -18.58 -4.93 5.00
CA GLY A 412 -18.77 -3.53 5.34
C GLY A 412 -17.98 -3.12 6.59
N PHE A 413 -18.63 -2.43 7.51
CA PHE A 413 -18.05 -2.06 8.80
C PHE A 413 -17.68 -3.24 9.71
N GLY A 414 -18.20 -4.42 9.44
CA GLY A 414 -17.86 -5.65 10.18
C GLY A 414 -16.47 -6.21 9.85
N PHE A 415 -15.83 -5.75 8.78
CA PHE A 415 -14.47 -6.18 8.46
C PHE A 415 -13.47 -5.67 9.50
N THR A 416 -12.54 -6.54 9.92
CA THR A 416 -11.37 -6.20 10.74
C THR A 416 -10.12 -6.60 9.97
N ASP A 417 -9.14 -5.70 9.87
CA ASP A 417 -7.88 -5.99 9.21
C ASP A 417 -6.91 -6.66 10.20
N PHE A 418 -6.83 -7.97 10.14
CA PHE A 418 -5.92 -8.75 10.99
C PHE A 418 -4.47 -8.81 10.46
N GLY A 419 -4.10 -7.94 9.52
CA GLY A 419 -2.72 -7.81 9.04
C GLY A 419 -2.12 -9.14 8.57
N MET A 420 -0.94 -9.47 9.09
CA MET A 420 -0.25 -10.73 8.79
C MET A 420 -1.10 -11.97 9.14
N GLY A 421 -1.97 -11.88 10.15
CA GLY A 421 -2.91 -12.96 10.46
C GLY A 421 -3.75 -13.37 9.26
N LEU A 422 -4.32 -12.43 8.49
CA LEU A 422 -5.10 -12.74 7.28
C LEU A 422 -4.28 -13.50 6.24
N PHE A 423 -3.00 -13.15 6.08
CA PHE A 423 -2.12 -13.86 5.15
C PHE A 423 -1.83 -15.29 5.65
N LEU A 424 -1.54 -15.46 6.92
CA LEU A 424 -1.25 -16.78 7.50
C LEU A 424 -2.46 -17.70 7.49
N ASP A 425 -3.67 -17.18 7.66
CA ASP A 425 -4.94 -17.92 7.56
C ASP A 425 -5.34 -18.27 6.10
N GLY A 426 -4.61 -17.75 5.13
CA GLY A 426 -4.83 -18.04 3.72
C GLY A 426 -5.87 -17.16 3.03
N TYR A 427 -6.28 -16.04 3.62
CA TYR A 427 -7.21 -15.08 3.00
C TYR A 427 -6.75 -14.58 1.62
N TYR A 428 -5.44 -14.43 1.43
CA TYR A 428 -4.82 -14.03 0.15
C TYR A 428 -4.26 -15.23 -0.64
N GLY A 429 -4.66 -16.45 -0.31
CA GLY A 429 -4.09 -17.69 -0.83
C GLY A 429 -3.13 -18.34 0.17
N ALA A 430 -2.79 -19.60 -0.10
CA ALA A 430 -1.96 -20.37 0.82
C ALA A 430 -0.57 -19.72 1.02
N PRO A 431 -0.09 -19.59 2.26
CA PRO A 431 1.27 -19.11 2.52
C PRO A 431 2.30 -20.10 1.97
N PRO A 432 3.55 -19.66 1.68
CA PRO A 432 4.59 -20.52 1.11
C PRO A 432 4.89 -21.77 1.96
N ASN A 433 4.70 -21.66 3.25
CA ASN A 433 4.78 -22.77 4.19
C ASN A 433 3.44 -22.93 4.91
N LEU A 434 2.72 -24.00 4.60
CA LEU A 434 1.39 -24.25 5.16
C LEU A 434 1.36 -24.38 6.70
N SER A 435 2.49 -24.75 7.32
CA SER A 435 2.58 -24.80 8.78
C SER A 435 2.47 -23.43 9.44
N TRP A 436 2.70 -22.35 8.71
CA TRP A 436 2.57 -20.98 9.23
C TRP A 436 1.12 -20.60 9.56
N GLY A 437 0.12 -21.28 8.97
CA GLY A 437 -1.27 -21.08 9.33
C GLY A 437 -1.57 -21.30 10.81
N THR A 438 -0.80 -22.15 11.48
CA THR A 438 -0.95 -22.38 12.93
C THR A 438 -0.48 -21.18 13.79
N LEU A 439 0.24 -20.24 13.19
CA LEU A 439 0.76 -19.04 13.86
C LEU A 439 -0.23 -17.87 13.81
N PHE A 440 -1.35 -17.99 13.06
CA PHE A 440 -2.37 -16.94 12.94
C PHE A 440 -2.67 -16.22 14.27
N PRO A 441 -2.98 -16.91 15.39
CA PRO A 441 -3.37 -16.22 16.63
C PRO A 441 -2.27 -15.37 17.25
N GLN A 442 -1.00 -15.61 16.87
CA GLN A 442 0.16 -14.86 17.39
C GLN A 442 0.50 -13.64 16.53
N PHE A 443 -0.03 -13.61 15.29
CA PHE A 443 0.24 -12.56 14.31
C PHE A 443 -1.03 -11.80 13.88
N GLU A 444 -2.15 -12.08 14.49
CA GLU A 444 -3.39 -11.33 14.34
C GLU A 444 -3.16 -9.86 14.72
N GLY A 445 -3.60 -8.95 13.85
CA GLY A 445 -3.44 -7.50 14.02
C GLY A 445 -2.04 -6.94 13.78
N LYS A 446 -1.05 -7.76 13.40
CA LYS A 446 0.33 -7.31 13.18
C LYS A 446 0.57 -6.86 11.73
N PHE A 447 1.28 -5.74 11.59
CA PHE A 447 1.67 -5.12 10.33
C PHE A 447 3.17 -4.90 10.28
N GLN A 448 3.74 -4.90 9.07
CA GLN A 448 5.18 -4.74 8.87
C GLN A 448 5.68 -3.40 9.39
N THR A 449 6.83 -3.43 10.07
CA THR A 449 7.59 -2.25 10.42
C THR A 449 8.21 -1.67 9.15
N SER A 450 7.59 -0.62 8.58
CA SER A 450 8.10 0.09 7.41
C SER A 450 9.34 0.90 7.74
N THR A 451 10.18 1.19 6.73
CA THR A 451 11.28 2.15 6.89
C THR A 451 10.76 3.51 7.36
N ALA A 452 11.51 4.17 8.26
CA ALA A 452 11.27 5.57 8.60
C ALA A 452 11.92 6.55 7.60
N ARG A 453 12.73 6.05 6.63
CA ARG A 453 13.32 6.88 5.59
C ARG A 453 12.21 7.48 4.72
N ASN A 454 12.38 8.72 4.33
CA ASN A 454 11.42 9.47 3.53
C ASN A 454 9.99 9.60 4.12
N ALA A 455 9.77 9.13 5.36
CA ALA A 455 8.47 9.27 6.02
C ALA A 455 8.03 10.75 6.11
N ALA A 456 8.99 11.66 6.34
CA ALA A 456 8.73 13.10 6.41
C ALA A 456 8.64 13.79 5.04
N LYS A 457 8.98 13.11 3.93
CA LYS A 457 8.96 13.73 2.61
C LYS A 457 7.54 14.06 2.17
N VAL A 458 7.31 15.30 1.80
CA VAL A 458 6.02 15.81 1.32
C VAL A 458 6.25 16.73 0.11
N PRO A 459 5.30 16.81 -0.83
CA PRO A 459 5.46 17.60 -2.05
C PRO A 459 5.52 19.13 -1.81
N TYR A 460 4.90 19.61 -0.74
CA TYR A 460 4.89 21.01 -0.35
C TYR A 460 4.54 21.20 1.14
N PRO A 461 4.89 22.34 1.75
CA PRO A 461 4.51 22.62 3.14
C PRO A 461 2.99 22.64 3.34
N GLY A 462 2.51 21.95 4.36
CA GLY A 462 1.07 21.84 4.66
C GLY A 462 0.36 20.69 3.94
N PHE A 463 1.08 19.90 3.14
CA PHE A 463 0.53 18.66 2.58
C PHE A 463 0.14 17.70 3.70
N VAL A 464 -1.07 17.14 3.63
CA VAL A 464 -1.56 16.16 4.60
C VAL A 464 -1.25 14.76 4.09
N LYS A 465 -0.29 14.09 4.74
CA LYS A 465 0.16 12.74 4.41
C LYS A 465 -0.45 11.72 5.37
N ALA A 466 -0.94 10.60 4.84
CA ALA A 466 -1.40 9.49 5.66
C ALA A 466 -0.24 8.65 6.17
N TYR A 467 -0.40 8.19 7.39
CA TYR A 467 0.53 7.29 8.05
C TYR A 467 -0.21 6.03 8.52
N MET A 468 0.55 4.97 8.75
CA MET A 468 0.11 3.64 9.14
C MET A 468 -0.66 2.89 8.03
N HIS A 469 -0.94 1.61 8.27
CA HIS A 469 -1.58 0.74 7.28
C HIS A 469 -2.98 1.20 6.85
N ASN A 470 -3.72 1.83 7.74
CA ASN A 470 -5.09 2.28 7.48
C ASN A 470 -5.21 3.81 7.29
N GLY A 471 -4.09 4.53 7.26
CA GLY A 471 -4.09 5.99 7.09
C GLY A 471 -4.77 6.78 8.21
N TYR A 472 -4.93 6.22 9.39
CA TYR A 472 -5.61 6.87 10.51
C TYR A 472 -4.88 8.13 10.98
N LEU A 473 -3.55 8.12 11.01
CA LEU A 473 -2.74 9.26 11.43
C LEU A 473 -2.33 10.11 10.21
N THR A 474 -2.29 11.44 10.36
CA THR A 474 -2.18 12.38 9.24
C THR A 474 -1.01 13.37 9.36
N SER A 475 -0.19 13.21 10.39
CA SER A 475 1.08 13.92 10.54
C SER A 475 2.08 13.08 11.33
N LEU A 476 3.39 13.34 11.18
CA LEU A 476 4.41 12.71 12.00
C LEU A 476 4.26 13.07 13.49
N LYS A 477 3.76 14.27 13.79
CA LYS A 477 3.48 14.65 15.17
C LYS A 477 2.39 13.76 15.78
N GLU A 478 1.31 13.48 15.05
CA GLU A 478 0.28 12.53 15.48
C GLU A 478 0.85 11.12 15.67
N VAL A 479 1.76 10.69 14.79
CA VAL A 479 2.44 9.39 14.91
C VAL A 479 3.22 9.31 16.22
N VAL A 480 4.10 10.28 16.50
CA VAL A 480 4.89 10.31 17.73
C VAL A 480 3.99 10.42 18.96
N HIS A 481 2.95 11.26 18.89
CA HIS A 481 1.98 11.43 19.96
C HIS A 481 1.19 10.14 20.26
N PHE A 482 0.81 9.38 19.23
CA PHE A 482 0.18 8.07 19.38
C PHE A 482 1.10 7.09 20.11
N TYR A 483 2.36 6.97 19.69
CA TYR A 483 3.35 6.13 20.36
C TYR A 483 3.57 6.54 21.80
N ASN A 484 3.50 7.86 22.10
CA ASN A 484 3.68 8.40 23.43
C ASN A 484 2.47 8.18 24.35
N THR A 485 1.23 8.23 23.83
CA THR A 485 0.04 8.43 24.66
C THR A 485 -1.10 7.44 24.45
N ARG A 486 -1.00 6.46 23.54
CA ARG A 486 -2.06 5.48 23.27
C ARG A 486 -2.67 4.89 24.55
N ASP A 487 -1.82 4.52 25.51
CA ASP A 487 -2.23 3.87 26.76
C ASP A 487 -2.41 4.87 27.92
N VAL A 488 -2.17 6.16 27.67
CA VAL A 488 -2.37 7.24 28.66
C VAL A 488 -3.79 7.80 28.58
N TYR A 489 -4.37 7.84 27.40
CA TYR A 489 -5.66 8.43 27.11
C TYR A 489 -6.70 7.36 26.76
N PRO A 490 -7.37 6.77 27.76
CA PRO A 490 -8.24 5.64 27.53
C PRO A 490 -9.52 6.02 26.79
N PHE A 491 -9.98 5.11 25.95
CA PHE A 491 -11.31 5.15 25.36
C PHE A 491 -12.41 4.72 26.35
N ASN A 492 -13.66 5.01 26.02
CA ASN A 492 -14.80 4.48 26.75
C ASN A 492 -14.96 2.99 26.45
N VAL A 493 -14.74 2.12 27.42
CA VAL A 493 -14.75 0.66 27.28
C VAL A 493 -16.09 0.11 26.76
N LEU A 494 -17.21 0.80 27.01
CA LEU A 494 -18.53 0.35 26.59
C LEU A 494 -18.83 0.68 25.12
N SER A 495 -18.32 1.82 24.64
CA SER A 495 -18.58 2.28 23.26
C SER A 495 -17.41 2.09 22.30
N GLY A 496 -16.19 1.88 22.82
CA GLY A 496 -14.97 1.89 22.02
C GLY A 496 -14.57 3.27 21.51
N GLN A 497 -15.32 4.32 21.83
CA GLN A 497 -15.13 5.68 21.34
C GLN A 497 -14.45 6.57 22.38
N CYS A 498 -14.00 7.74 21.95
CA CYS A 498 -13.49 8.75 22.84
C CYS A 498 -14.57 9.26 23.80
N PRO A 499 -14.26 9.43 25.10
CA PRO A 499 -15.21 10.01 26.07
C PRO A 499 -15.61 11.42 25.71
N GLU A 500 -16.83 11.83 26.15
CA GLU A 500 -17.31 13.21 25.99
C GLU A 500 -16.32 14.20 26.65
N GLY A 501 -16.06 15.31 25.98
CA GLY A 501 -15.13 16.35 26.44
C GLY A 501 -13.67 16.06 26.12
N THR A 502 -13.34 14.94 25.51
CA THR A 502 -12.00 14.67 24.97
C THR A 502 -11.90 15.00 23.48
N ILE A 503 -10.67 15.12 22.98
CA ILE A 503 -10.39 15.38 21.55
C ILE A 503 -9.62 14.18 21.00
N GLU A 504 -10.24 13.47 20.05
CA GLU A 504 -9.61 12.35 19.35
C GLU A 504 -8.26 12.75 18.76
N LYS A 505 -7.26 11.89 18.90
CA LYS A 505 -5.85 12.09 18.49
C LYS A 505 -5.07 13.15 19.30
N VAL A 506 -5.67 13.75 20.30
CA VAL A 506 -5.02 14.76 21.16
C VAL A 506 -5.09 14.35 22.62
N THR A 507 -6.28 14.04 23.13
CA THR A 507 -6.51 13.66 24.52
C THR A 507 -7.28 12.37 24.68
N CYS A 508 -7.50 11.66 23.57
CA CYS A 508 -8.12 10.34 23.55
C CYS A 508 -7.77 9.60 22.26
N TRP A 509 -7.66 8.28 22.36
CA TRP A 509 -7.58 7.34 21.25
C TRP A 509 -8.78 6.40 21.33
N PRO A 510 -9.53 6.17 20.21
CA PRO A 510 -10.56 5.13 20.16
C PRO A 510 -9.96 3.74 20.39
N MET A 511 -10.83 2.77 20.64
CA MET A 511 -10.42 1.37 20.81
C MET A 511 -9.64 0.87 19.57
N PRO A 512 -8.57 0.09 19.79
CA PRO A 512 -7.86 -0.59 18.71
C PRO A 512 -8.79 -1.37 17.79
N GLU A 513 -8.50 -1.42 16.50
CA GLU A 513 -9.25 -2.24 15.54
C GLU A 513 -9.16 -3.73 15.90
N ASP A 514 -7.96 -4.17 16.28
CA ASP A 514 -7.71 -5.48 16.87
C ASP A 514 -6.92 -5.31 18.18
N PRO A 515 -7.50 -5.63 19.34
CA PRO A 515 -6.83 -5.52 20.64
C PRO A 515 -5.91 -6.70 20.96
N ASN A 516 -5.84 -7.72 20.09
CA ASN A 516 -4.97 -8.86 20.32
C ASN A 516 -3.51 -8.54 19.97
N ASN A 517 -2.56 -9.11 20.68
CA ASN A 517 -1.12 -9.00 20.38
C ASN A 517 -0.55 -7.57 20.33
N GLU A 518 -1.17 -6.60 20.99
CA GLU A 518 -0.68 -5.24 21.01
C GLU A 518 0.77 -5.13 21.52
N ASN A 519 1.55 -4.28 20.86
CA ASN A 519 2.90 -3.96 21.30
C ASN A 519 2.87 -3.07 22.54
N MET A 520 3.27 -3.63 23.67
CA MET A 520 3.26 -2.97 24.98
C MET A 520 4.51 -2.12 25.25
N THR A 521 5.44 -2.01 24.31
CA THR A 521 6.65 -1.18 24.47
C THR A 521 6.42 0.27 24.11
N ILE A 522 5.30 0.57 23.46
CA ILE A 522 4.83 1.92 23.10
C ILE A 522 3.52 2.24 23.84
N GLY A 523 3.00 3.46 23.67
CA GLY A 523 1.71 3.89 24.23
C GLY A 523 1.82 4.68 25.53
N LYS A 524 2.97 4.63 26.22
CA LYS A 524 3.23 5.39 27.46
C LYS A 524 4.71 5.73 27.60
N LEU A 525 5.27 6.48 26.65
CA LEU A 525 6.70 6.81 26.64
C LEU A 525 7.06 7.94 27.63
N GLY A 526 6.09 8.78 28.01
CA GLY A 526 6.29 9.91 28.91
C GLY A 526 7.06 11.08 28.30
N LEU A 527 7.02 11.22 26.98
CA LEU A 527 7.62 12.35 26.27
C LEU A 527 6.84 13.65 26.56
N SER A 528 7.55 14.76 26.68
CA SER A 528 6.92 16.08 26.66
C SER A 528 6.53 16.48 25.23
N PRO A 529 5.65 17.48 25.02
CA PRO A 529 5.34 17.98 23.67
C PRO A 529 6.56 18.45 22.89
N GLU A 530 7.55 19.03 23.55
CA GLU A 530 8.82 19.47 22.96
C GLU A 530 9.68 18.27 22.56
N GLU A 531 9.75 17.23 23.38
CA GLU A 531 10.47 16.00 23.06
C GLU A 531 9.84 15.27 21.85
N GLU A 532 8.51 15.32 21.71
CA GLU A 532 7.84 14.82 20.50
C GLU A 532 8.24 15.64 19.26
N ASP A 533 8.34 16.98 19.37
CA ASP A 533 8.77 17.86 18.27
C ASP A 533 10.23 17.62 17.91
N ASP A 534 11.09 17.34 18.88
CA ASP A 534 12.50 17.00 18.64
C ASP A 534 12.62 15.67 17.84
N ILE A 535 11.82 14.65 18.19
CA ILE A 535 11.78 13.40 17.41
C ILE A 535 11.32 13.67 15.98
N VAL A 536 10.29 14.49 15.75
CA VAL A 536 9.85 14.88 14.41
C VAL A 536 10.96 15.62 13.66
N ALA A 537 11.71 16.50 14.33
CA ALA A 537 12.86 17.16 13.71
C ALA A 537 13.93 16.16 13.26
N PHE A 538 14.22 15.14 14.07
CA PHE A 538 15.12 14.06 13.66
C PHE A 538 14.57 13.29 12.45
N LEU A 539 13.30 12.89 12.43
CA LEU A 539 12.70 12.17 11.30
C LEU A 539 12.79 12.94 9.99
N ASN A 540 12.77 14.29 10.04
CA ASN A 540 13.00 15.12 8.85
C ASN A 540 14.44 15.00 8.31
N THR A 541 15.41 14.61 9.13
CA THR A 541 16.79 14.37 8.66
C THR A 541 16.93 13.10 7.83
N LEU A 542 15.91 12.23 7.80
CA LEU A 542 15.88 10.97 7.06
C LEU A 542 15.34 11.12 5.63
N VAL A 543 15.07 12.34 5.19
CA VAL A 543 14.59 12.63 3.83
C VAL A 543 15.76 12.71 2.87
N ASP A 544 15.71 11.93 1.79
CA ASP A 544 16.71 11.91 0.73
C ASP A 544 16.73 13.21 -0.10
N GLY A 545 17.88 13.45 -0.75
CA GLY A 545 18.11 14.62 -1.58
C GLY A 545 18.72 15.79 -0.82
N HIS A 546 19.27 15.59 0.38
CA HIS A 546 20.02 16.62 1.10
C HIS A 546 21.28 17.01 0.33
N LYS A 547 21.57 18.30 0.30
CA LYS A 547 22.79 18.86 -0.27
C LYS A 547 23.66 19.38 0.87
N PRO A 548 24.79 18.73 1.18
CA PRO A 548 25.69 19.11 2.26
C PRO A 548 26.42 20.43 1.99
#